data_386a5eb73fd5ebbc92397b102cf28d02
#
_entry.id   386a5eb73fd5ebbc92397b102cf28d02
#
_cell.length_a   1.000
_cell.length_b   1.000
_cell.length_c   1.000
_cell.angle_alpha   90.00
_cell.angle_beta   90.00
_cell.angle_gamma   90.00
#
_symmetry.space_group_name_H-M   'P 1'
#
loop_
_entity.id
_entity.type
_entity.pdbx_description
1 polymer ?
#
loop_
_entity_poly.entity_id
_entity_poly.type
_entity_poly.pdbx_seq_one_letter_code
_entity_poly.pdbx_strand_id
1 'polypeptide(L)'
;MYEVHKFGGASIGSLERIKNTIEIIKSFRSDSKIIIFSAMGKVTNMLEEIIISSYKGEIYFNQFEKLKNYHYSLIEKFYLQECDLFSEIDLLFEELKKTLKNRSDNYQLYYDQNVVYGELISTKIMSVLLNLENLDNQLIDARDIIMTDDNYCNANINWTKTKRKIIKYFKKKNIITQGFIGSNENYSTTLGREGSDFTAAIISNCLEIKKLTIWKDVPGLMNCDPKIFKSSIQFKEVPYDEVIELAHYGAKVIHPRTIKPLKEKNINLIIRSFENLKSEGTSVFNHTSIKPMVPSVILKKNQVLISVSNADLSLFQQKNFNEVLEQANDLSVNLNIVQSSAISCSFTI
;
A
#
# COMPACT_ATOMS: atom_id res chain seq x y z
N MET A 1 -18.02 17.45 -3.76
CA MET A 1 -16.92 17.04 -2.86
C MET A 1 -16.47 15.66 -3.31
N TYR A 2 -15.16 15.42 -3.42
CA TYR A 2 -14.66 14.12 -3.87
C TYR A 2 -14.91 13.02 -2.83
N GLU A 3 -15.17 11.80 -3.31
CA GLU A 3 -14.97 10.56 -2.58
C GLU A 3 -13.67 9.91 -3.03
N VAL A 4 -12.87 9.42 -2.08
CA VAL A 4 -11.59 8.76 -2.36
C VAL A 4 -11.72 7.26 -2.10
N HIS A 5 -11.35 6.48 -3.12
CA HIS A 5 -11.40 5.03 -3.07
C HIS A 5 -10.06 4.45 -3.52
N LYS A 6 -9.55 3.49 -2.77
CA LYS A 6 -8.34 2.77 -3.12
C LYS A 6 -8.64 1.30 -3.34
N PHE A 7 -8.20 0.77 -4.46
CA PHE A 7 -8.29 -0.64 -4.82
C PHE A 7 -6.89 -1.25 -4.85
N GLY A 8 -6.70 -2.34 -4.10
CA GLY A 8 -5.45 -3.09 -4.09
C GLY A 8 -5.30 -4.01 -5.30
N GLY A 9 -4.10 -4.53 -5.55
CA GLY A 9 -3.83 -5.44 -6.67
C GLY A 9 -4.74 -6.68 -6.69
N ALA A 10 -5.14 -7.17 -5.52
CA ALA A 10 -6.07 -8.30 -5.42
C ALA A 10 -7.43 -8.02 -6.06
N SER A 11 -7.94 -6.77 -6.00
CA SER A 11 -9.23 -6.40 -6.57
C SER A 11 -9.24 -6.28 -8.10
N ILE A 12 -8.07 -6.22 -8.72
CA ILE A 12 -7.88 -6.06 -10.19
C ILE A 12 -6.95 -7.13 -10.78
N GLY A 13 -6.78 -8.26 -10.07
CA GLY A 13 -5.84 -9.32 -10.45
C GLY A 13 -6.41 -10.36 -11.43
N SER A 14 -7.67 -10.27 -11.82
CA SER A 14 -8.31 -11.17 -12.80
C SER A 14 -9.47 -10.46 -13.50
N LEU A 15 -9.88 -11.00 -14.65
CA LEU A 15 -11.02 -10.47 -15.42
C LEU A 15 -12.27 -10.29 -14.56
N GLU A 16 -12.63 -11.31 -13.76
CA GLU A 16 -13.81 -11.29 -12.90
C GLU A 16 -13.69 -10.18 -11.85
N ARG A 17 -12.54 -10.06 -11.20
CA ARG A 17 -12.29 -9.03 -10.18
C ARG A 17 -12.26 -7.62 -10.76
N ILE A 18 -11.73 -7.43 -11.98
CA ILE A 18 -11.79 -6.15 -12.68
C ILE A 18 -13.25 -5.77 -12.96
N LYS A 19 -14.07 -6.69 -13.52
CA LYS A 19 -15.50 -6.45 -13.75
C LYS A 19 -16.21 -6.08 -12.46
N ASN A 20 -16.00 -6.83 -11.39
CA ASN A 20 -16.57 -6.52 -10.09
C ASN A 20 -16.14 -5.14 -9.57
N THR A 21 -14.86 -4.78 -9.72
CA THR A 21 -14.33 -3.47 -9.33
C THR A 21 -14.99 -2.34 -10.13
N ILE A 22 -15.22 -2.52 -11.42
CA ILE A 22 -15.94 -1.57 -12.27
C ILE A 22 -17.37 -1.39 -11.77
N GLU A 23 -18.10 -2.47 -11.48
CA GLU A 23 -19.47 -2.40 -10.94
C GLU A 23 -19.51 -1.71 -9.56
N ILE A 24 -18.52 -1.95 -8.71
CA ILE A 24 -18.38 -1.22 -7.45
C ILE A 24 -18.23 0.29 -7.71
N ILE A 25 -17.37 0.68 -8.64
CA ILE A 25 -17.13 2.10 -8.96
C ILE A 25 -18.37 2.76 -9.56
N LYS A 26 -19.14 2.05 -10.39
CA LYS A 26 -20.42 2.51 -10.93
C LYS A 26 -21.47 2.73 -9.82
N SER A 27 -21.43 1.95 -8.76
CA SER A 27 -22.39 2.03 -7.64
C SER A 27 -22.18 3.25 -6.73
N PHE A 28 -21.05 3.97 -6.85
CA PHE A 28 -20.78 5.15 -6.01
C PHE A 28 -21.74 6.29 -6.34
N ARG A 29 -22.31 6.87 -5.29
CA ARG A 29 -23.31 7.94 -5.42
C ARG A 29 -22.72 9.32 -5.72
N SER A 30 -21.43 9.53 -5.40
CA SER A 30 -20.77 10.81 -5.62
C SER A 30 -20.54 11.07 -7.12
N ASP A 31 -20.81 12.32 -7.55
CA ASP A 31 -20.49 12.79 -8.90
C ASP A 31 -18.98 13.02 -9.12
N SER A 32 -18.18 13.04 -8.07
CA SER A 32 -16.75 13.31 -8.13
C SER A 32 -15.97 12.25 -7.35
N LYS A 33 -15.14 11.50 -8.04
CA LYS A 33 -14.41 10.35 -7.50
C LYS A 33 -12.91 10.46 -7.75
N ILE A 34 -12.12 10.05 -6.77
CA ILE A 34 -10.69 9.82 -6.92
C ILE A 34 -10.43 8.35 -6.64
N ILE A 35 -9.92 7.66 -7.64
CA ILE A 35 -9.70 6.22 -7.58
C ILE A 35 -8.22 5.95 -7.69
N ILE A 36 -7.67 5.30 -6.69
CA ILE A 36 -6.27 4.93 -6.61
C ILE A 36 -6.16 3.42 -6.83
N PHE A 37 -5.37 3.02 -7.81
CA PHE A 37 -5.06 1.62 -8.08
C PHE A 37 -3.62 1.27 -7.74
N SER A 38 -3.40 0.04 -7.28
CA SER A 38 -2.08 -0.59 -7.19
C SER A 38 -1.75 -1.35 -8.47
N ALA A 39 -0.55 -1.90 -8.56
CA ALA A 39 -0.21 -2.91 -9.57
C ALA A 39 -1.20 -4.09 -9.52
N MET A 40 -1.51 -4.69 -10.68
CA MET A 40 -2.47 -5.79 -10.79
C MET A 40 -1.95 -7.09 -10.14
N GLY A 41 -2.79 -7.76 -9.38
CA GLY A 41 -2.52 -9.09 -8.83
C GLY A 41 -1.17 -9.19 -8.10
N LYS A 42 -0.25 -9.98 -8.64
CA LYS A 42 1.12 -10.19 -8.13
C LYS A 42 2.20 -9.54 -9.01
N VAL A 43 1.85 -8.54 -9.78
CA VAL A 43 2.76 -7.88 -10.73
C VAL A 43 3.97 -7.28 -10.03
N THR A 44 3.83 -6.68 -8.85
CA THR A 44 4.96 -6.16 -8.07
C THR A 44 6.00 -7.25 -7.79
N ASN A 45 5.57 -8.46 -7.38
CA ASN A 45 6.48 -9.58 -7.15
C ASN A 45 7.19 -10.03 -8.45
N MET A 46 6.46 -10.07 -9.58
CA MET A 46 7.04 -10.42 -10.88
C MET A 46 8.10 -9.39 -11.31
N LEU A 47 7.83 -8.10 -11.08
CA LEU A 47 8.79 -7.03 -11.35
C LEU A 47 10.01 -7.14 -10.42
N GLU A 48 9.85 -7.44 -9.16
CA GLU A 48 10.94 -7.66 -8.21
C GLU A 48 11.88 -8.78 -8.67
N GLU A 49 11.34 -9.92 -9.13
CA GLU A 49 12.14 -11.02 -9.71
C GLU A 49 12.95 -10.53 -10.92
N ILE A 50 12.33 -9.79 -11.83
CA ILE A 50 12.97 -9.23 -13.03
C ILE A 50 14.07 -8.22 -12.64
N ILE A 51 13.78 -7.31 -11.72
CA ILE A 51 14.70 -6.29 -11.24
C ILE A 51 15.93 -6.91 -10.58
N ILE A 52 15.73 -7.91 -9.73
CA ILE A 52 16.85 -8.62 -9.07
C ILE A 52 17.73 -9.33 -10.11
N SER A 53 17.12 -10.08 -11.02
CA SER A 53 17.88 -10.81 -12.08
C SER A 53 18.63 -9.83 -12.98
N SER A 54 17.98 -8.76 -13.43
CA SER A 54 18.60 -7.73 -14.25
C SER A 54 19.75 -7.02 -13.52
N TYR A 55 19.56 -6.69 -12.24
CA TYR A 55 20.60 -6.04 -11.44
C TYR A 55 21.83 -6.91 -11.24
N LYS A 56 21.64 -8.23 -11.13
CA LYS A 56 22.73 -9.22 -11.05
C LYS A 56 23.37 -9.53 -12.42
N GLY A 57 22.81 -9.05 -13.52
CA GLY A 57 23.25 -9.39 -14.88
C GLY A 57 22.80 -10.78 -15.33
N GLU A 58 21.79 -11.34 -14.68
CA GLU A 58 21.19 -12.64 -15.03
C GLU A 58 20.15 -12.47 -16.15
N ILE A 59 19.81 -13.58 -16.82
CA ILE A 59 18.80 -13.61 -17.88
C ILE A 59 17.40 -13.53 -17.25
N TYR A 60 16.62 -12.52 -17.62
CA TYR A 60 15.25 -12.31 -17.14
C TYR A 60 14.19 -12.33 -18.25
N PHE A 61 14.56 -12.71 -19.45
CA PHE A 61 13.66 -12.66 -20.61
C PHE A 61 12.35 -13.41 -20.39
N ASN A 62 12.40 -14.63 -19.86
CA ASN A 62 11.19 -15.43 -19.61
C ASN A 62 10.26 -14.80 -18.58
N GLN A 63 10.80 -14.21 -17.51
CA GLN A 63 10.03 -13.50 -16.50
C GLN A 63 9.37 -12.24 -17.10
N PHE A 64 10.10 -11.50 -17.94
CA PHE A 64 9.60 -10.32 -18.64
C PHE A 64 8.44 -10.67 -19.59
N GLU A 65 8.59 -11.70 -20.44
CA GLU A 65 7.53 -12.16 -21.32
C GLU A 65 6.31 -12.67 -20.53
N LYS A 66 6.51 -13.35 -19.42
CA LYS A 66 5.42 -13.76 -18.53
C LYS A 66 4.67 -12.56 -17.97
N LEU A 67 5.37 -11.52 -17.57
CA LEU A 67 4.77 -10.26 -17.09
C LEU A 67 3.95 -9.59 -18.19
N LYS A 68 4.50 -9.50 -19.41
CA LYS A 68 3.84 -8.92 -20.58
C LYS A 68 2.58 -9.69 -20.94
N ASN A 69 2.69 -11.01 -21.07
CA ASN A 69 1.58 -11.90 -21.40
C ASN A 69 0.46 -11.90 -20.36
N TYR A 70 0.79 -11.72 -19.08
CA TYR A 70 -0.22 -11.56 -18.03
C TYR A 70 -1.13 -10.37 -18.31
N HIS A 71 -0.57 -9.19 -18.60
CA HIS A 71 -1.36 -8.00 -18.90
C HIS A 71 -2.13 -8.14 -20.21
N TYR A 72 -1.50 -8.68 -21.25
CA TYR A 72 -2.15 -8.86 -22.54
C TYR A 72 -3.34 -9.80 -22.44
N SER A 73 -3.19 -10.93 -21.75
CA SER A 73 -4.30 -11.87 -21.54
C SER A 73 -5.50 -11.27 -20.81
N LEU A 74 -5.29 -10.25 -19.99
CA LEU A 74 -6.37 -9.50 -19.37
C LEU A 74 -7.04 -8.54 -20.34
N ILE A 75 -6.26 -7.80 -21.14
CA ILE A 75 -6.77 -6.84 -22.12
C ILE A 75 -7.58 -7.56 -23.22
N GLU A 76 -7.06 -8.66 -23.78
CA GLU A 76 -7.73 -9.47 -24.80
C GLU A 76 -9.12 -9.96 -24.37
N LYS A 77 -9.26 -10.36 -23.09
CA LYS A 77 -10.55 -10.83 -22.54
C LYS A 77 -11.63 -9.76 -22.43
N PHE A 78 -11.26 -8.48 -22.57
CA PHE A 78 -12.22 -7.38 -22.65
C PHE A 78 -12.61 -7.02 -24.10
N TYR A 79 -12.18 -7.80 -25.10
CA TYR A 79 -12.45 -7.57 -26.54
C TYR A 79 -12.03 -6.17 -27.03
N LEU A 80 -10.94 -5.64 -26.54
CA LEU A 80 -10.45 -4.30 -26.87
C LEU A 80 -9.65 -4.21 -28.18
N GLN A 81 -10.07 -4.94 -29.21
CA GLN A 81 -9.36 -5.02 -30.49
C GLN A 81 -9.31 -3.69 -31.27
N GLU A 82 -10.19 -2.72 -30.93
CA GLU A 82 -10.32 -1.45 -31.65
C GLU A 82 -9.69 -0.25 -30.92
N CYS A 83 -9.02 -0.43 -29.79
CA CYS A 83 -8.41 0.68 -29.08
C CYS A 83 -6.88 0.61 -29.10
N ASP A 84 -6.24 1.79 -29.08
CA ASP A 84 -4.76 1.91 -29.06
C ASP A 84 -4.09 1.43 -27.78
N LEU A 85 -4.87 0.78 -26.87
CA LEU A 85 -4.37 0.36 -25.54
C LEU A 85 -3.17 -0.57 -25.63
N PHE A 86 -3.16 -1.52 -26.59
CA PHE A 86 -2.01 -2.41 -26.78
C PHE A 86 -0.75 -1.62 -27.10
N SER A 87 -0.85 -0.65 -28.01
CA SER A 87 0.28 0.21 -28.41
C SER A 87 0.79 1.04 -27.23
N GLU A 88 -0.12 1.60 -26.43
CA GLU A 88 0.23 2.39 -25.25
C GLU A 88 0.90 1.52 -24.14
N ILE A 89 0.44 0.28 -23.95
CA ILE A 89 1.03 -0.67 -23.00
C ILE A 89 2.38 -1.16 -23.54
N ASP A 90 2.54 -1.40 -24.85
CA ASP A 90 3.82 -1.72 -25.46
C ASP A 90 4.87 -0.63 -25.22
N LEU A 91 4.50 0.62 -25.33
CA LEU A 91 5.39 1.76 -25.02
C LEU A 91 5.89 1.69 -23.57
N LEU A 92 5.03 1.40 -22.61
CA LEU A 92 5.43 1.26 -21.21
C LEU A 92 6.36 0.06 -20.99
N PHE A 93 6.13 -1.07 -21.68
CA PHE A 93 7.05 -2.21 -21.64
C PHE A 93 8.40 -1.92 -22.28
N GLU A 94 8.44 -1.17 -23.39
CA GLU A 94 9.72 -0.76 -24.01
C GLU A 94 10.47 0.27 -23.13
N GLU A 95 9.78 1.14 -22.43
CA GLU A 95 10.38 2.02 -21.43
C GLU A 95 10.96 1.23 -20.26
N LEU A 96 10.19 0.29 -19.67
CA LEU A 96 10.69 -0.62 -18.63
C LEU A 96 11.95 -1.37 -19.10
N LYS A 97 11.94 -1.86 -20.31
CA LYS A 97 13.10 -2.57 -20.89
C LYS A 97 14.35 -1.68 -21.02
N LYS A 98 14.14 -0.39 -21.31
CA LYS A 98 15.23 0.61 -21.34
C LYS A 98 15.75 0.91 -19.95
N THR A 99 14.85 1.10 -18.95
CA THR A 99 15.28 1.37 -17.57
C THR A 99 15.96 0.19 -16.90
N LEU A 100 15.54 -1.04 -17.20
CA LEU A 100 16.23 -2.27 -16.76
C LEU A 100 17.66 -2.38 -17.31
N LYS A 101 17.94 -1.85 -18.50
CA LYS A 101 19.31 -1.81 -19.07
C LYS A 101 20.16 -0.70 -18.47
N ASN A 102 19.54 0.35 -17.96
CA ASN A 102 20.24 1.52 -17.40
C ASN A 102 20.52 1.31 -15.90
N ARG A 103 21.51 0.45 -15.62
CA ARG A 103 21.86 0.04 -14.25
C ARG A 103 22.48 1.18 -13.47
N SER A 104 21.97 1.43 -12.26
CA SER A 104 22.55 2.36 -11.27
C SER A 104 23.36 1.59 -10.24
N ASP A 105 24.42 2.21 -9.70
CA ASP A 105 25.15 1.66 -8.54
C ASP A 105 24.31 1.67 -7.26
N ASN A 106 23.32 2.56 -7.18
CA ASN A 106 22.34 2.58 -6.11
C ASN A 106 21.18 1.64 -6.46
N TYR A 107 21.13 0.47 -5.80
CA TYR A 107 20.08 -0.52 -6.00
C TYR A 107 18.68 0.00 -5.67
N GLN A 108 18.53 0.84 -4.64
CA GLN A 108 17.23 1.37 -4.23
C GLN A 108 16.68 2.33 -5.30
N LEU A 109 17.52 3.20 -5.85
CA LEU A 109 17.16 4.03 -7.00
C LEU A 109 16.78 3.15 -8.19
N TYR A 110 17.61 2.16 -8.53
CA TYR A 110 17.34 1.25 -9.64
C TYR A 110 16.01 0.51 -9.46
N TYR A 111 15.73 0.03 -8.25
CA TYR A 111 14.46 -0.62 -7.91
C TYR A 111 13.29 0.34 -8.18
N ASP A 112 13.31 1.54 -7.66
CA ASP A 112 12.24 2.52 -7.82
C ASP A 112 11.99 2.88 -9.28
N GLN A 113 13.05 3.03 -10.13
CA GLN A 113 12.86 3.33 -11.55
C GLN A 113 12.16 2.20 -12.31
N ASN A 114 12.19 0.99 -11.84
CA ASN A 114 11.67 -0.17 -12.55
C ASN A 114 10.34 -0.69 -11.98
N VAL A 115 10.18 -0.71 -10.66
CA VAL A 115 8.98 -1.26 -10.02
C VAL A 115 7.72 -0.42 -10.32
N VAL A 116 7.86 0.88 -10.55
CA VAL A 116 6.75 1.82 -10.83
C VAL A 116 5.91 1.43 -12.04
N TYR A 117 6.48 0.68 -13.00
CA TYR A 117 5.74 0.25 -14.19
C TYR A 117 4.57 -0.68 -13.88
N GLY A 118 4.58 -1.36 -12.75
CA GLY A 118 3.43 -2.14 -12.29
C GLY A 118 2.18 -1.29 -12.10
N GLU A 119 2.33 -0.17 -11.45
CA GLU A 119 1.27 0.80 -11.20
C GLU A 119 0.91 1.60 -12.46
N LEU A 120 1.88 2.00 -13.26
CA LEU A 120 1.65 2.74 -14.50
C LEU A 120 0.81 1.93 -15.50
N ILE A 121 1.18 0.67 -15.72
CA ILE A 121 0.47 -0.23 -16.62
C ILE A 121 -0.94 -0.52 -16.09
N SER A 122 -1.08 -0.85 -14.80
CA SER A 122 -2.38 -1.19 -14.21
C SER A 122 -3.37 -0.04 -14.28
N THR A 123 -2.95 1.17 -13.98
CA THR A 123 -3.83 2.34 -13.98
C THR A 123 -4.19 2.79 -15.39
N LYS A 124 -3.29 2.62 -16.36
CA LYS A 124 -3.59 2.85 -17.77
C LYS A 124 -4.69 1.91 -18.25
N ILE A 125 -4.57 0.63 -17.98
CA ILE A 125 -5.60 -0.36 -18.33
C ILE A 125 -6.92 -0.01 -17.67
N MET A 126 -6.93 0.23 -16.35
CA MET A 126 -8.16 0.55 -15.62
C MET A 126 -8.82 1.85 -16.09
N SER A 127 -8.05 2.89 -16.43
CA SER A 127 -8.56 4.14 -16.95
C SER A 127 -9.29 3.95 -18.29
N VAL A 128 -8.72 3.19 -19.21
CA VAL A 128 -9.36 2.88 -20.50
C VAL A 128 -10.61 2.04 -20.29
N LEU A 129 -10.56 0.99 -19.47
CA LEU A 129 -11.72 0.15 -19.19
C LEU A 129 -12.89 0.95 -18.57
N LEU A 130 -12.59 1.87 -17.65
CA LEU A 130 -13.62 2.71 -17.04
C LEU A 130 -14.23 3.70 -18.06
N ASN A 131 -13.42 4.26 -18.97
CA ASN A 131 -13.95 5.10 -20.06
C ASN A 131 -14.89 4.31 -20.99
N LEU A 132 -14.54 3.09 -21.37
CA LEU A 132 -15.38 2.21 -22.18
C LEU A 132 -16.71 1.87 -21.49
N GLU A 133 -16.71 1.85 -20.17
CA GLU A 133 -17.89 1.64 -19.34
C GLU A 133 -18.66 2.93 -19.00
N ASN A 134 -18.44 4.01 -19.79
CA ASN A 134 -19.06 5.34 -19.69
C ASN A 134 -18.75 6.06 -18.35
N LEU A 135 -17.61 5.75 -17.75
CA LEU A 135 -17.07 6.48 -16.60
C LEU A 135 -15.92 7.37 -17.05
N ASP A 136 -16.26 8.48 -17.74
CA ASP A 136 -15.27 9.46 -18.21
C ASP A 136 -14.37 9.89 -17.05
N ASN A 137 -13.07 9.74 -17.24
CA ASN A 137 -12.08 9.96 -16.21
C ASN A 137 -10.80 10.62 -16.76
N GLN A 138 -10.05 11.21 -15.84
CA GLN A 138 -8.71 11.74 -16.11
C GLN A 138 -7.68 10.86 -15.38
N LEU A 139 -6.81 10.21 -16.15
CA LEU A 139 -5.62 9.57 -15.59
C LEU A 139 -4.58 10.65 -15.29
N ILE A 140 -4.13 10.72 -14.04
CA ILE A 140 -3.06 11.61 -13.58
C ILE A 140 -1.90 10.76 -13.09
N ASP A 141 -0.70 11.01 -13.61
CA ASP A 141 0.50 10.32 -13.13
C ASP A 141 0.81 10.75 -11.69
N ALA A 142 0.91 9.79 -10.79
CA ALA A 142 1.19 10.06 -9.38
C ALA A 142 2.57 10.72 -9.19
N ARG A 143 3.51 10.51 -10.10
CA ARG A 143 4.83 11.15 -10.09
C ARG A 143 4.76 12.67 -10.31
N ASP A 144 3.70 13.15 -10.95
CA ASP A 144 3.45 14.59 -11.14
C ASP A 144 2.89 15.27 -9.90
N ILE A 145 2.26 14.52 -8.99
CA ILE A 145 1.48 15.04 -7.87
C ILE A 145 2.00 14.65 -6.49
N ILE A 146 2.66 13.51 -6.35
CA ILE A 146 3.24 13.02 -5.09
C ILE A 146 4.73 13.36 -5.08
N MET A 147 5.06 14.49 -4.47
CA MET A 147 6.44 14.97 -4.37
C MET A 147 7.13 14.42 -3.13
N THR A 148 8.33 13.90 -3.29
CA THR A 148 9.09 13.21 -2.24
C THR A 148 10.52 13.74 -2.12
N ASP A 149 11.24 13.21 -1.14
CA ASP A 149 12.70 13.24 -1.09
C ASP A 149 13.32 12.09 -1.92
N ASP A 150 14.62 11.88 -1.80
CA ASP A 150 15.42 10.86 -2.47
C ASP A 150 15.69 9.61 -1.61
N ASN A 151 14.93 9.40 -0.54
CA ASN A 151 14.97 8.18 0.25
C ASN A 151 14.24 7.04 -0.49
N TYR A 152 14.88 6.51 -1.53
CA TYR A 152 14.30 5.48 -2.39
C TYR A 152 13.80 4.26 -1.61
N CYS A 153 12.82 3.55 -2.13
CA CYS A 153 12.08 2.45 -1.51
C CYS A 153 11.23 2.83 -0.28
N ASN A 154 11.43 4.01 0.31
CA ASN A 154 10.70 4.47 1.49
C ASN A 154 10.66 6.00 1.59
N ALA A 155 10.33 6.66 0.49
CA ALA A 155 10.42 8.10 0.36
C ALA A 155 9.47 8.86 1.31
N ASN A 156 9.97 10.01 1.80
CA ASN A 156 9.19 10.92 2.62
C ASN A 156 8.48 11.95 1.76
N ILE A 157 7.28 12.33 2.19
CA ILE A 157 6.43 13.26 1.42
C ILE A 157 6.82 14.71 1.67
N ASN A 158 7.01 15.46 0.58
CA ASN A 158 7.00 16.92 0.63
C ASN A 158 5.55 17.42 0.61
N TRP A 159 4.94 17.54 1.77
CA TRP A 159 3.52 17.87 1.94
C TRP A 159 3.11 19.18 1.25
N THR A 160 3.96 20.20 1.32
CA THR A 160 3.67 21.52 0.72
C THR A 160 3.62 21.44 -0.79
N LYS A 161 4.64 20.84 -1.43
CA LYS A 161 4.67 20.67 -2.88
C LYS A 161 3.55 19.74 -3.34
N THR A 162 3.34 18.63 -2.67
CA THR A 162 2.28 17.64 -2.97
C THR A 162 0.90 18.29 -2.92
N LYS A 163 0.55 18.98 -1.84
CA LYS A 163 -0.76 19.68 -1.72
C LYS A 163 -0.98 20.67 -2.87
N ARG A 164 0.02 21.48 -3.21
CA ARG A 164 -0.06 22.44 -4.32
C ARG A 164 -0.29 21.74 -5.66
N LYS A 165 0.42 20.65 -5.93
CA LYS A 165 0.28 19.86 -7.16
C LYS A 165 -1.10 19.21 -7.25
N ILE A 166 -1.56 18.54 -6.21
CA ILE A 166 -2.89 17.91 -6.15
C ILE A 166 -3.98 18.94 -6.45
N ILE A 167 -4.00 20.09 -5.78
CA ILE A 167 -4.99 21.14 -6.01
C ILE A 167 -4.93 21.67 -7.46
N LYS A 168 -3.74 21.75 -8.05
CA LYS A 168 -3.56 22.19 -9.43
C LYS A 168 -4.13 21.21 -10.45
N TYR A 169 -3.89 19.91 -10.26
CA TYR A 169 -4.20 18.87 -11.24
C TYR A 169 -5.63 18.31 -11.10
N PHE A 170 -6.21 18.27 -9.90
CA PHE A 170 -7.51 17.68 -9.65
C PHE A 170 -8.66 18.65 -9.97
N LYS A 171 -9.05 18.69 -11.25
CA LYS A 171 -10.09 19.61 -11.75
C LYS A 171 -11.29 18.88 -12.36
N LYS A 172 -11.14 17.61 -12.76
CA LYS A 172 -12.22 16.80 -13.33
C LYS A 172 -13.00 16.05 -12.24
N LYS A 173 -14.22 15.62 -12.58
CA LYS A 173 -15.07 14.87 -11.64
C LYS A 173 -14.47 13.52 -11.26
N ASN A 174 -14.00 12.74 -12.23
CA ASN A 174 -13.42 11.43 -11.96
C ASN A 174 -11.92 11.47 -12.29
N ILE A 175 -11.14 11.08 -11.30
CA ILE A 175 -9.68 11.06 -11.37
C ILE A 175 -9.20 9.65 -11.05
N ILE A 176 -8.31 9.14 -11.88
CA ILE A 176 -7.59 7.91 -11.64
C ILE A 176 -6.11 8.24 -11.46
N THR A 177 -5.47 7.61 -10.50
CA THR A 177 -4.04 7.75 -10.29
C THR A 177 -3.44 6.49 -9.69
N GLN A 178 -2.10 6.36 -9.79
CA GLN A 178 -1.35 5.27 -9.18
C GLN A 178 -1.29 5.45 -7.66
N GLY A 179 -1.30 4.35 -6.96
CA GLY A 179 -0.81 4.29 -5.59
C GLY A 179 0.68 3.99 -5.53
N PHE A 180 1.29 4.00 -4.35
CA PHE A 180 2.65 3.54 -4.05
C PHE A 180 3.78 4.42 -4.61
N ILE A 181 3.61 5.10 -5.72
CA ILE A 181 4.67 5.83 -6.42
C ILE A 181 4.58 7.35 -6.24
N GLY A 182 5.71 8.01 -6.40
CA GLY A 182 5.87 9.46 -6.43
C GLY A 182 7.14 9.85 -7.19
N SER A 183 7.62 11.08 -7.01
CA SER A 183 8.89 11.52 -7.60
C SER A 183 9.56 12.62 -6.77
N ASN A 184 10.88 12.71 -6.90
CA ASN A 184 11.68 13.81 -6.38
C ASN A 184 12.02 14.87 -7.45
N GLU A 185 11.20 14.97 -8.52
CA GLU A 185 11.33 15.76 -9.72
C GLU A 185 12.31 15.21 -10.77
N ASN A 186 13.36 14.49 -10.37
CA ASN A 186 14.35 13.89 -11.26
C ASN A 186 14.10 12.40 -11.52
N TYR A 187 13.66 11.69 -10.48
CA TYR A 187 13.54 10.24 -10.48
C TYR A 187 12.21 9.80 -9.85
N SER A 188 11.71 8.68 -10.30
CA SER A 188 10.61 8.00 -9.63
C SER A 188 11.02 7.54 -8.23
N THR A 189 10.10 7.57 -7.30
CA THR A 189 10.29 7.09 -5.92
C THR A 189 9.14 6.21 -5.50
N THR A 190 9.35 5.37 -4.51
CA THR A 190 8.29 4.57 -3.92
C THR A 190 8.10 4.86 -2.43
N LEU A 191 6.86 4.68 -1.96
CA LEU A 191 6.44 5.04 -0.61
C LEU A 191 6.59 3.89 0.40
N GLY A 192 7.22 2.79 0.00
CA GLY A 192 7.43 1.63 0.86
C GLY A 192 6.16 0.82 1.12
N ARG A 193 6.17 0.08 2.23
CA ARG A 193 5.13 -0.88 2.57
C ARG A 193 3.74 -0.24 2.62
N GLU A 194 2.75 -0.91 1.99
CA GLU A 194 1.37 -0.44 1.84
C GLU A 194 1.28 0.98 1.24
N GLY A 195 2.25 1.36 0.40
CA GLY A 195 2.38 2.69 -0.17
C GLY A 195 1.14 3.18 -0.93
N SER A 196 0.35 2.27 -1.55
CA SER A 196 -0.89 2.67 -2.23
C SER A 196 -1.99 3.11 -1.26
N ASP A 197 -2.09 2.49 -0.07
CA ASP A 197 -2.99 2.95 0.99
C ASP A 197 -2.53 4.31 1.52
N PHE A 198 -1.20 4.49 1.63
CA PHE A 198 -0.61 5.76 2.04
C PHE A 198 -0.85 6.87 0.99
N THR A 199 -0.74 6.58 -0.32
CA THR A 199 -1.11 7.54 -1.38
C THR A 199 -2.55 8.03 -1.23
N ALA A 200 -3.48 7.11 -0.95
CA ALA A 200 -4.88 7.46 -0.74
C ALA A 200 -5.08 8.38 0.48
N ALA A 201 -4.34 8.12 1.56
CA ALA A 201 -4.34 8.96 2.74
C ALA A 201 -3.74 10.35 2.49
N ILE A 202 -2.64 10.44 1.72
CA ILE A 202 -2.00 11.71 1.32
C ILE A 202 -2.99 12.56 0.51
N ILE A 203 -3.60 12.00 -0.52
CA ILE A 203 -4.58 12.71 -1.35
C ILE A 203 -5.76 13.17 -0.51
N SER A 204 -6.28 12.30 0.35
CA SER A 204 -7.39 12.63 1.24
C SER A 204 -7.05 13.75 2.21
N ASN A 205 -5.86 13.75 2.80
CA ASN A 205 -5.35 14.81 3.67
C ASN A 205 -5.21 16.14 2.92
N CYS A 206 -4.58 16.14 1.74
CA CYS A 206 -4.34 17.34 0.95
C CYS A 206 -5.65 18.04 0.50
N LEU A 207 -6.69 17.26 0.21
CA LEU A 207 -8.00 17.74 -0.22
C LEU A 207 -9.00 17.88 0.94
N GLU A 208 -8.60 17.53 2.16
CA GLU A 208 -9.43 17.58 3.37
C GLU A 208 -10.77 16.83 3.19
N ILE A 209 -10.68 15.63 2.59
CA ILE A 209 -11.82 14.76 2.31
C ILE A 209 -12.39 14.23 3.63
N LYS A 210 -13.71 14.08 3.71
CA LYS A 210 -14.36 13.57 4.94
C LYS A 210 -14.20 12.05 5.13
N LYS A 211 -14.10 11.29 4.02
CA LYS A 211 -14.11 9.84 4.05
C LYS A 211 -13.21 9.24 2.98
N LEU A 212 -12.33 8.34 3.37
CA LEU A 212 -11.52 7.47 2.51
C LEU A 212 -12.03 6.03 2.61
N THR A 213 -12.23 5.35 1.49
CA THR A 213 -12.54 3.92 1.49
C THR A 213 -11.39 3.11 0.88
N ILE A 214 -10.87 2.14 1.63
CA ILE A 214 -9.88 1.17 1.16
C ILE A 214 -10.57 -0.17 0.97
N TRP A 215 -10.54 -0.66 -0.27
CA TRP A 215 -11.14 -1.93 -0.67
C TRP A 215 -10.12 -3.06 -0.58
N LYS A 216 -10.45 -4.09 0.21
CA LYS A 216 -9.59 -5.26 0.48
C LYS A 216 -10.34 -6.57 0.23
N ASP A 217 -9.61 -7.68 0.27
CA ASP A 217 -10.14 -9.06 0.19
C ASP A 217 -10.66 -9.59 1.54
N VAL A 218 -10.69 -8.73 2.56
CA VAL A 218 -11.20 -9.04 3.89
C VAL A 218 -12.42 -8.15 4.20
N PRO A 219 -13.36 -8.60 5.05
CA PRO A 219 -14.59 -7.86 5.32
C PRO A 219 -14.35 -6.51 6.04
N GLY A 220 -13.23 -6.36 6.69
CA GLY A 220 -12.81 -5.21 7.47
C GLY A 220 -11.68 -5.58 8.42
N LEU A 221 -11.52 -4.82 9.50
CA LEU A 221 -10.59 -5.16 10.56
C LEU A 221 -11.21 -6.25 11.44
N MET A 222 -10.47 -7.33 11.66
CA MET A 222 -10.91 -8.46 12.46
C MET A 222 -10.19 -8.49 13.80
N ASN A 223 -10.82 -9.04 14.82
CA ASN A 223 -10.20 -9.22 16.14
C ASN A 223 -9.09 -10.27 16.17
N CYS A 224 -9.04 -11.14 15.17
CA CYS A 224 -7.97 -12.13 14.97
C CYS A 224 -7.92 -12.54 13.49
N ASP A 225 -6.85 -13.24 13.09
CA ASP A 225 -6.70 -13.72 11.70
C ASP A 225 -7.75 -14.80 11.39
N PRO A 226 -8.71 -14.55 10.47
CA PRO A 226 -9.77 -15.52 10.13
C PRO A 226 -9.23 -16.80 9.47
N LYS A 227 -8.02 -16.78 8.93
CA LYS A 227 -7.35 -17.98 8.40
C LYS A 227 -6.89 -18.94 9.50
N ILE A 228 -6.70 -18.43 10.71
CA ILE A 228 -6.26 -19.19 11.87
C ILE A 228 -7.44 -19.47 12.83
N PHE A 229 -8.28 -18.46 13.04
CA PHE A 229 -9.37 -18.50 14.00
C PHE A 229 -10.73 -18.38 13.28
N LYS A 230 -11.47 -19.50 13.18
CA LYS A 230 -12.78 -19.54 12.49
C LYS A 230 -13.86 -18.67 13.17
N SER A 231 -13.69 -18.38 14.46
CA SER A 231 -14.60 -17.54 15.26
C SER A 231 -14.21 -16.05 15.25
N SER A 232 -13.44 -15.61 14.26
CA SER A 232 -13.05 -14.21 14.14
C SER A 232 -14.27 -13.28 14.01
N ILE A 233 -14.22 -12.15 14.71
CA ILE A 233 -15.29 -11.16 14.76
C ILE A 233 -14.80 -9.89 14.08
N GLN A 234 -15.63 -9.35 13.18
CA GLN A 234 -15.34 -8.09 12.52
C GLN A 234 -15.66 -6.92 13.45
N PHE A 235 -14.73 -5.99 13.55
CA PHE A 235 -14.98 -4.70 14.18
C PHE A 235 -15.80 -3.80 13.26
N LYS A 236 -16.78 -3.10 13.82
CA LYS A 236 -17.57 -2.08 13.13
C LYS A 236 -16.94 -0.70 13.24
N GLU A 237 -16.49 -0.38 14.45
CA GLU A 237 -15.87 0.89 14.80
C GLU A 237 -14.56 0.65 15.57
N VAL A 238 -13.48 1.32 15.18
CA VAL A 238 -12.18 1.23 15.86
C VAL A 238 -11.56 2.62 15.94
N PRO A 239 -11.05 3.03 17.11
CA PRO A 239 -10.28 4.26 17.24
C PRO A 239 -8.97 4.20 16.43
N TYR A 240 -8.48 5.36 15.97
CA TYR A 240 -7.21 5.42 15.25
C TYR A 240 -6.04 4.83 16.05
N ASP A 241 -5.97 5.13 17.33
CA ASP A 241 -4.85 4.69 18.18
C ASP A 241 -4.85 3.17 18.33
N GLU A 242 -6.00 2.55 18.47
CA GLU A 242 -6.13 1.10 18.51
C GLU A 242 -5.68 0.41 17.21
N VAL A 243 -5.97 1.01 16.05
CA VAL A 243 -5.49 0.47 14.76
C VAL A 243 -3.98 0.56 14.66
N ILE A 244 -3.36 1.61 15.20
CA ILE A 244 -1.91 1.75 15.23
C ILE A 244 -1.29 0.66 16.10
N GLU A 245 -1.84 0.42 17.29
CA GLU A 245 -1.40 -0.66 18.21
C GLU A 245 -1.56 -2.04 17.55
N LEU A 246 -2.74 -2.35 17.01
CA LEU A 246 -2.98 -3.61 16.31
C LEU A 246 -1.98 -3.82 15.17
N ALA A 247 -1.69 -2.78 14.39
CA ALA A 247 -0.74 -2.84 13.28
C ALA A 247 0.71 -3.01 13.78
N HIS A 248 1.09 -2.36 14.88
CA HIS A 248 2.41 -2.50 15.50
C HIS A 248 2.68 -3.94 15.92
N TYR A 249 1.72 -4.57 16.56
CA TYR A 249 1.84 -5.97 16.97
C TYR A 249 1.68 -6.99 15.84
N GLY A 250 1.33 -6.57 14.62
CA GLY A 250 1.39 -7.41 13.43
C GLY A 250 0.08 -7.66 12.69
N ALA A 251 -0.99 -6.95 13.03
CA ALA A 251 -2.21 -6.98 12.22
C ALA A 251 -1.95 -6.36 10.83
N LYS A 252 -2.06 -7.17 9.77
CA LYS A 252 -1.66 -6.80 8.40
C LYS A 252 -2.78 -6.14 7.60
N VAL A 253 -3.57 -5.26 8.21
CA VAL A 253 -4.71 -4.66 7.52
C VAL A 253 -4.41 -3.24 7.04
N ILE A 254 -3.80 -2.40 7.88
CA ILE A 254 -3.44 -1.01 7.55
C ILE A 254 -2.11 -0.66 8.22
N HIS A 255 -1.23 -0.01 7.49
CA HIS A 255 0.05 0.45 8.04
C HIS A 255 -0.12 1.76 8.82
N PRO A 256 0.59 1.96 9.97
CA PRO A 256 0.49 3.20 10.77
C PRO A 256 0.74 4.49 9.99
N ARG A 257 1.62 4.49 8.97
CA ARG A 257 1.85 5.65 8.09
C ARG A 257 0.59 6.15 7.40
N THR A 258 -0.35 5.25 7.07
CA THR A 258 -1.65 5.60 6.46
C THR A 258 -2.55 6.31 7.46
N ILE A 259 -2.51 5.93 8.74
CA ILE A 259 -3.42 6.45 9.78
C ILE A 259 -3.08 7.90 10.18
N LYS A 260 -1.78 8.22 10.31
CA LYS A 260 -1.34 9.54 10.78
C LYS A 260 -1.96 10.71 10.01
N PRO A 261 -1.84 10.81 8.66
CA PRO A 261 -2.43 11.93 7.91
C PRO A 261 -3.97 11.96 7.96
N LEU A 262 -4.62 10.82 8.16
CA LEU A 262 -6.08 10.75 8.29
C LEU A 262 -6.52 11.29 9.67
N LYS A 263 -5.82 10.91 10.73
CA LYS A 263 -6.07 11.41 12.10
C LYS A 263 -5.88 12.92 12.18
N GLU A 264 -4.83 13.48 11.57
CA GLU A 264 -4.53 14.92 11.55
C GLU A 264 -5.67 15.76 10.95
N LYS A 265 -6.43 15.21 10.01
CA LYS A 265 -7.53 15.90 9.32
C LYS A 265 -8.93 15.38 9.70
N ASN A 266 -9.03 14.50 10.69
CA ASN A 266 -10.28 13.85 11.10
C ASN A 266 -11.02 13.20 9.91
N ILE A 267 -10.31 12.38 9.12
CA ILE A 267 -10.83 11.71 7.93
C ILE A 267 -11.26 10.29 8.29
N ASN A 268 -12.53 9.98 8.18
CA ASN A 268 -13.02 8.62 8.44
C ASN A 268 -12.48 7.64 7.40
N LEU A 269 -11.69 6.65 7.85
CA LEU A 269 -11.22 5.55 7.02
C LEU A 269 -12.22 4.38 7.11
N ILE A 270 -12.73 3.96 5.96
CA ILE A 270 -13.55 2.76 5.85
C ILE A 270 -12.72 1.66 5.19
N ILE A 271 -12.57 0.53 5.87
CA ILE A 271 -11.97 -0.69 5.33
C ILE A 271 -13.10 -1.61 4.94
N ARG A 272 -13.22 -1.95 3.65
CA ARG A 272 -14.37 -2.66 3.11
C ARG A 272 -13.94 -3.76 2.14
N SER A 273 -14.72 -4.84 2.10
CA SER A 273 -14.50 -5.91 1.13
C SER A 273 -14.99 -5.53 -0.26
N PHE A 274 -14.18 -5.81 -1.29
CA PHE A 274 -14.62 -5.78 -2.68
C PHE A 274 -15.37 -7.08 -3.09
N GLU A 275 -15.32 -8.14 -2.29
CA GLU A 275 -16.01 -9.41 -2.53
C GLU A 275 -17.41 -9.43 -1.92
N ASN A 276 -17.66 -8.65 -0.86
CA ASN A 276 -18.95 -8.58 -0.18
C ASN A 276 -19.45 -7.14 0.00
N LEU A 277 -20.19 -6.66 -0.98
CA LEU A 277 -20.71 -5.29 -1.00
C LEU A 277 -21.84 -5.03 0.04
N LYS A 278 -22.44 -6.09 0.60
CA LYS A 278 -23.46 -5.95 1.65
C LYS A 278 -22.81 -5.60 3.01
N SER A 279 -21.53 -5.91 3.19
CA SER A 279 -20.82 -5.54 4.40
C SER A 279 -20.50 -4.04 4.40
N GLU A 280 -20.81 -3.35 5.48
CA GLU A 280 -20.47 -1.93 5.68
C GLU A 280 -18.97 -1.72 5.89
N GLY A 281 -18.24 -2.79 6.26
CA GLY A 281 -16.81 -2.73 6.57
C GLY A 281 -16.54 -2.31 8.02
N THR A 282 -15.34 -1.80 8.25
CA THR A 282 -14.89 -1.24 9.53
C THR A 282 -14.63 0.25 9.38
N SER A 283 -15.22 1.06 10.24
CA SER A 283 -14.94 2.48 10.37
C SER A 283 -13.77 2.72 11.34
N VAL A 284 -12.71 3.35 10.86
CA VAL A 284 -11.58 3.80 11.66
C VAL A 284 -11.62 5.31 11.73
N PHE A 285 -11.91 5.81 12.91
CA PHE A 285 -12.13 7.24 13.13
C PHE A 285 -11.84 7.64 14.59
N ASN A 286 -12.25 8.82 14.97
CA ASN A 286 -12.12 9.33 16.33
C ASN A 286 -13.24 8.77 17.25
N HIS A 287 -13.40 7.43 17.22
CA HIS A 287 -14.36 6.73 18.07
C HIS A 287 -13.87 6.70 19.52
N THR A 288 -14.81 6.62 20.47
CA THR A 288 -14.50 6.56 21.90
C THR A 288 -14.13 5.16 22.38
N SER A 289 -14.49 4.13 21.62
CA SER A 289 -14.23 2.73 21.95
C SER A 289 -14.33 1.83 20.71
N ILE A 290 -13.78 0.62 20.83
CA ILE A 290 -13.93 -0.44 19.83
C ILE A 290 -15.36 -1.01 19.90
N LYS A 291 -15.95 -1.31 18.74
CA LYS A 291 -17.25 -2.01 18.65
C LYS A 291 -17.21 -3.15 17.64
N PRO A 292 -17.65 -4.37 17.97
CA PRO A 292 -17.97 -4.82 19.33
C PRO A 292 -16.73 -4.83 20.23
N MET A 293 -16.91 -4.67 21.54
CA MET A 293 -15.82 -4.76 22.51
C MET A 293 -15.49 -6.23 22.78
N VAL A 294 -14.53 -6.75 22.02
CA VAL A 294 -14.04 -8.12 22.12
C VAL A 294 -12.50 -8.11 22.15
N PRO A 295 -11.87 -9.08 22.79
CA PRO A 295 -10.42 -9.19 22.79
C PRO A 295 -9.84 -9.33 21.38
N SER A 296 -8.70 -8.73 21.13
CA SER A 296 -7.90 -8.92 19.91
C SER A 296 -6.81 -9.94 20.16
N VAL A 297 -6.59 -10.84 19.17
CA VAL A 297 -5.53 -11.83 19.20
C VAL A 297 -4.66 -11.69 17.96
N ILE A 298 -3.41 -11.33 18.15
CA ILE A 298 -2.42 -11.20 17.09
C ILE A 298 -1.36 -12.29 17.26
N LEU A 299 -1.20 -13.13 16.24
CA LEU A 299 -0.19 -14.17 16.21
C LEU A 299 0.99 -13.72 15.35
N LYS A 300 2.14 -13.51 15.97
CA LYS A 300 3.41 -13.26 15.31
C LYS A 300 4.27 -14.51 15.36
N LYS A 301 4.55 -15.10 14.20
CA LYS A 301 5.36 -16.33 14.07
C LYS A 301 6.84 -16.00 13.96
N ASN A 302 7.68 -17.03 14.13
CA ASN A 302 9.13 -16.95 13.93
C ASN A 302 9.79 -15.89 14.82
N GLN A 303 9.40 -15.85 16.09
CA GLN A 303 9.99 -14.97 17.08
C GLN A 303 11.04 -15.72 17.89
N VAL A 304 12.12 -15.03 18.23
CA VAL A 304 13.15 -15.53 19.15
C VAL A 304 13.05 -14.73 20.44
N LEU A 305 12.95 -15.42 21.57
CA LEU A 305 13.03 -14.80 22.90
C LEU A 305 14.50 -14.76 23.33
N ILE A 306 15.00 -13.58 23.62
CA ILE A 306 16.35 -13.35 24.15
C ILE A 306 16.22 -12.82 25.57
N SER A 307 16.98 -13.39 26.49
CA SER A 307 17.04 -12.96 27.89
C SER A 307 18.47 -12.60 28.24
N VAL A 308 18.69 -11.40 28.74
CA VAL A 308 19.98 -10.89 29.18
C VAL A 308 19.94 -10.65 30.68
N SER A 309 20.88 -11.21 31.42
CA SER A 309 21.00 -11.06 32.88
C SER A 309 22.44 -10.83 33.29
N ASN A 310 22.65 -10.25 34.46
CA ASN A 310 23.97 -10.15 35.06
C ASN A 310 24.41 -11.52 35.57
N ALA A 311 25.67 -11.91 35.31
CA ALA A 311 26.19 -13.22 35.69
C ALA A 311 26.28 -13.43 37.22
N ASP A 312 26.40 -12.34 37.96
CA ASP A 312 26.49 -12.34 39.43
C ASP A 312 25.13 -12.19 40.12
N LEU A 313 24.02 -12.25 39.35
CA LEU A 313 22.67 -12.04 39.84
C LEU A 313 22.42 -10.67 40.49
N SER A 314 23.30 -9.69 40.23
CA SER A 314 23.06 -8.30 40.63
C SER A 314 21.86 -7.69 39.91
N LEU A 315 21.31 -6.60 40.47
CA LEU A 315 20.18 -5.92 39.90
C LEU A 315 20.49 -5.45 38.47
N PHE A 316 19.55 -5.70 37.55
CA PHE A 316 19.62 -5.25 36.17
C PHE A 316 19.28 -3.76 36.12
N GLN A 317 20.32 -2.92 36.06
CA GLN A 317 20.16 -1.46 36.13
C GLN A 317 19.80 -0.85 34.77
N GLN A 318 19.35 0.41 34.79
CA GLN A 318 19.02 1.16 33.59
C GLN A 318 20.20 1.25 32.61
N LYS A 319 21.44 1.27 33.09
CA LYS A 319 22.64 1.25 32.25
C LYS A 319 22.70 -0.02 31.39
N ASN A 320 22.48 -1.20 31.99
CA ASN A 320 22.47 -2.48 31.28
C ASN A 320 21.36 -2.52 30.20
N PHE A 321 20.20 -1.93 30.51
CA PHE A 321 19.10 -1.82 29.55
C PHE A 321 19.47 -0.95 28.35
N ASN A 322 20.12 0.20 28.58
CA ASN A 322 20.58 1.08 27.49
C ASN A 322 21.62 0.38 26.60
N GLU A 323 22.55 -0.37 27.19
CA GLU A 323 23.54 -1.16 26.43
C GLU A 323 22.85 -2.20 25.52
N VAL A 324 21.79 -2.87 26.00
CA VAL A 324 21.01 -3.80 25.17
C VAL A 324 20.33 -3.08 24.01
N LEU A 325 19.75 -1.90 24.24
CA LEU A 325 19.10 -1.11 23.18
C LEU A 325 20.10 -0.60 22.14
N GLU A 326 21.28 -0.14 22.57
CA GLU A 326 22.35 0.30 21.68
C GLU A 326 22.83 -0.85 20.79
N GLN A 327 23.10 -2.02 21.37
CA GLN A 327 23.50 -3.21 20.61
C GLN A 327 22.43 -3.65 19.60
N ALA A 328 21.14 -3.59 19.98
CA ALA A 328 20.05 -3.91 19.08
C ALA A 328 19.97 -2.93 17.89
N ASN A 329 20.19 -1.65 18.15
CA ASN A 329 20.25 -0.62 17.11
C ASN A 329 21.43 -0.83 16.15
N ASP A 330 22.64 -1.07 16.70
CA ASP A 330 23.88 -1.30 15.92
C ASP A 330 23.73 -2.50 14.98
N LEU A 331 23.06 -3.54 15.46
CA LEU A 331 22.75 -4.75 14.69
C LEU A 331 21.51 -4.61 13.79
N SER A 332 20.85 -3.45 13.79
CA SER A 332 19.58 -3.21 13.07
C SER A 332 18.48 -4.22 13.42
N VAL A 333 18.43 -4.67 14.68
CA VAL A 333 17.45 -5.63 15.20
C VAL A 333 16.26 -4.87 15.79
N ASN A 334 15.05 -5.18 15.28
CA ASN A 334 13.84 -4.60 15.81
C ASN A 334 13.31 -5.40 17.02
N LEU A 335 13.23 -4.73 18.16
CA LEU A 335 12.65 -5.31 19.38
C LEU A 335 11.11 -5.21 19.30
N ASN A 336 10.41 -6.35 19.47
CA ASN A 336 8.94 -6.38 19.41
C ASN A 336 8.31 -6.17 20.78
N ILE A 337 8.71 -6.98 21.76
CA ILE A 337 8.26 -6.89 23.15
C ILE A 337 9.49 -6.83 24.01
N VAL A 338 9.50 -5.92 24.98
CA VAL A 338 10.57 -5.78 25.95
C VAL A 338 9.98 -5.86 27.34
N GLN A 339 10.53 -6.73 28.16
CA GLN A 339 10.14 -6.91 29.57
C GLN A 339 11.38 -6.88 30.45
N SER A 340 11.42 -5.99 31.40
CA SER A 340 12.46 -5.96 32.43
C SER A 340 11.98 -6.59 33.73
N SER A 341 12.88 -7.27 34.40
CA SER A 341 12.74 -7.77 35.77
C SER A 341 13.84 -7.22 36.67
N ALA A 342 13.85 -7.62 37.93
CA ALA A 342 14.89 -7.16 38.87
C ALA A 342 16.31 -7.56 38.43
N ILE A 343 16.49 -8.70 37.78
CA ILE A 343 17.81 -9.28 37.47
C ILE A 343 18.02 -9.54 35.96
N SER A 344 17.03 -9.25 35.10
CA SER A 344 17.12 -9.55 33.68
C SER A 344 16.28 -8.62 32.84
N CYS A 345 16.61 -8.52 31.56
CA CYS A 345 15.78 -7.97 30.51
C CYS A 345 15.53 -9.06 29.46
N SER A 346 14.27 -9.27 29.11
CA SER A 346 13.85 -10.21 28.06
C SER A 346 13.18 -9.45 26.92
N PHE A 347 13.49 -9.83 25.68
CA PHE A 347 12.89 -9.22 24.50
C PHE A 347 12.70 -10.24 23.38
N THR A 348 11.74 -9.96 22.50
CA THR A 348 11.49 -10.77 21.31
C THR A 348 11.92 -10.02 20.05
N ILE A 349 12.50 -10.76 19.12
CA ILE A 349 12.96 -10.28 17.81
C ILE A 349 12.36 -11.10 16.69
#